data_beebacfbf3b00186f6cb0ff408e47d2a
#
_entry.id   beebacfbf3b00186f6cb0ff408e47d2a
#
_cell.length_a   1.000
_cell.length_b   1.000
_cell.length_c   1.000
_cell.angle_alpha   90.00
_cell.angle_beta   90.00
_cell.angle_gamma   90.00
#
_symmetry.space_group_name_H-M   'P 1'
#
loop_
_entity.id
_entity.type
_entity.pdbx_description
1 polymer ?
#
loop_
_entity_poly.entity_id
_entity_poly.type
_entity_poly.pdbx_seq_one_letter_code
_entity_poly.pdbx_strand_id
1 'polypeptide(L)'
;MDFQLAMAWETEDLRLDRSVCAAGVRAVFENPALGRYYVAGTGSHIAGVALTTYEWSDWRNGVVWWIQSVYVLPGFRRRGIYSGIYAFIRGLAESNPAVRGIRLYVDRRNTTAQEVYTRLGMNGEHYQVFEWMK
;
A
#
# COMPACT_ATOMS: atom_id res chain seq x y z
N MET A 1 -13.18 -2.24 -1.28
CA MET A 1 -13.60 -1.36 -2.38
C MET A 1 -13.82 0.08 -1.90
N ASP A 2 -14.69 0.34 -0.94
CA ASP A 2 -14.99 1.73 -0.53
C ASP A 2 -13.76 2.51 -0.05
N PHE A 3 -12.79 1.83 0.56
CA PHE A 3 -11.49 2.43 0.92
C PHE A 3 -10.69 2.90 -0.30
N GLN A 4 -10.69 2.14 -1.40
CA GLN A 4 -9.99 2.53 -2.64
C GLN A 4 -10.66 3.73 -3.28
N LEU A 5 -12.00 3.77 -3.30
CA LEU A 5 -12.76 4.92 -3.82
C LEU A 5 -12.47 6.18 -3.00
N ALA A 6 -12.49 6.06 -1.67
CA ALA A 6 -12.20 7.16 -0.77
C ALA A 6 -10.74 7.65 -0.91
N MET A 7 -9.80 6.73 -1.00
CA MET A 7 -8.38 7.05 -1.17
C MET A 7 -8.15 7.83 -2.47
N ALA A 8 -8.61 7.31 -3.61
CA ALA A 8 -8.42 7.95 -4.91
C ALA A 8 -9.04 9.36 -4.95
N TRP A 9 -10.20 9.52 -4.35
CA TRP A 9 -10.83 10.83 -4.23
C TRP A 9 -10.02 11.81 -3.37
N GLU A 10 -9.56 11.37 -2.19
CA GLU A 10 -8.84 12.23 -1.25
C GLU A 10 -7.42 12.58 -1.71
N THR A 11 -6.71 11.65 -2.32
CA THR A 11 -5.28 11.82 -2.63
C THR A 11 -5.01 12.32 -4.03
N GLU A 12 -5.90 12.05 -4.99
CA GLU A 12 -5.67 12.31 -6.41
C GLU A 12 -6.81 13.08 -7.08
N ASP A 13 -7.89 13.40 -6.33
CA ASP A 13 -9.13 13.99 -6.87
C ASP A 13 -9.72 13.16 -8.03
N LEU A 14 -9.52 11.84 -7.95
CA LEU A 14 -9.88 10.89 -8.99
C LEU A 14 -11.15 10.10 -8.63
N ARG A 15 -12.14 10.15 -9.52
CA ARG A 15 -13.35 9.32 -9.42
C ARG A 15 -13.14 8.01 -10.16
N LEU A 16 -12.93 6.94 -9.40
CA LEU A 16 -12.82 5.59 -9.98
C LEU A 16 -14.22 5.08 -10.42
N ASP A 17 -14.22 4.32 -11.51
CA ASP A 17 -15.39 3.50 -11.86
C ASP A 17 -15.58 2.41 -10.80
N ARG A 18 -16.77 2.41 -10.18
CA ARG A 18 -17.07 1.50 -9.07
C ARG A 18 -17.05 0.03 -9.48
N SER A 19 -17.51 -0.26 -10.70
CA SER A 19 -17.56 -1.64 -11.22
C SER A 19 -16.17 -2.18 -11.50
N VAL A 20 -15.32 -1.39 -12.11
CA VAL A 20 -13.92 -1.72 -12.39
C VAL A 20 -13.15 -1.91 -11.09
N CYS A 21 -13.30 -0.98 -10.15
CA CYS A 21 -12.66 -1.07 -8.84
C CYS A 21 -13.11 -2.32 -8.05
N ALA A 22 -14.41 -2.62 -8.07
CA ALA A 22 -14.94 -3.82 -7.40
C ALA A 22 -14.38 -5.11 -8.01
N ALA A 23 -14.31 -5.19 -9.35
CA ALA A 23 -13.72 -6.33 -10.04
C ALA A 23 -12.21 -6.48 -9.69
N GLY A 24 -11.45 -5.38 -9.69
CA GLY A 24 -10.03 -5.39 -9.33
C GLY A 24 -9.78 -5.84 -7.89
N VAL A 25 -10.57 -5.36 -6.93
CA VAL A 25 -10.48 -5.81 -5.54
C VAL A 25 -10.79 -7.30 -5.42
N ARG A 26 -11.85 -7.78 -6.07
CA ARG A 26 -12.25 -9.20 -6.07
C ARG A 26 -11.15 -10.09 -6.64
N ALA A 27 -10.54 -9.69 -7.76
CA ALA A 27 -9.47 -10.43 -8.40
C ALA A 27 -8.30 -10.75 -7.45
N VAL A 28 -7.93 -9.82 -6.55
CA VAL A 28 -6.89 -10.05 -5.55
C VAL A 28 -7.30 -11.14 -4.54
N PHE A 29 -8.58 -11.20 -4.15
CA PHE A 29 -9.07 -12.25 -3.26
C PHE A 29 -9.14 -13.62 -3.94
N GLU A 30 -9.44 -13.65 -5.23
CA GLU A 30 -9.54 -14.88 -6.03
C GLU A 30 -8.17 -15.40 -6.48
N ASN A 31 -7.18 -14.50 -6.63
CA ASN A 31 -5.84 -14.84 -7.07
C ASN A 31 -4.75 -14.18 -6.19
N PRO A 32 -4.25 -14.88 -5.16
CA PRO A 32 -3.22 -14.37 -4.26
C PRO A 32 -1.88 -14.00 -4.93
N ALA A 33 -1.65 -14.43 -6.17
CA ALA A 33 -0.47 -14.03 -6.94
C ALA A 33 -0.52 -12.55 -7.37
N LEU A 34 -1.70 -11.94 -7.43
CA LEU A 34 -1.86 -10.52 -7.75
C LEU A 34 -1.49 -9.60 -6.58
N GLY A 35 -1.66 -10.08 -5.35
CA GLY A 35 -1.37 -9.29 -4.17
C GLY A 35 -2.06 -9.82 -2.91
N ARG A 36 -1.93 -9.05 -1.83
CA ARG A 36 -2.57 -9.37 -0.55
C ARG A 36 -3.09 -8.11 0.12
N TYR A 37 -4.35 -8.16 0.55
CA TYR A 37 -4.92 -7.13 1.41
C TYR A 37 -4.61 -7.40 2.88
N TYR A 38 -4.33 -6.32 3.59
CA TYR A 38 -4.20 -6.25 5.04
C TYR A 38 -5.24 -5.28 5.58
N VAL A 39 -5.82 -5.60 6.70
CA VAL A 39 -6.80 -4.75 7.37
C VAL A 39 -6.38 -4.48 8.81
N ALA A 40 -6.50 -3.23 9.24
CA ALA A 40 -6.40 -2.85 10.63
C ALA A 40 -7.81 -2.61 11.17
N GLY A 41 -8.16 -3.30 12.24
CA GLY A 41 -9.48 -3.23 12.85
C GLY A 41 -9.43 -2.84 14.31
N THR A 42 -10.51 -2.23 14.78
CA THR A 42 -10.78 -1.96 16.19
C THR A 42 -12.15 -2.54 16.54
N GLY A 43 -12.16 -3.70 17.18
CA GLY A 43 -13.41 -4.41 17.48
C GLY A 43 -14.15 -4.82 16.19
N SER A 44 -15.34 -4.29 15.96
CA SER A 44 -16.18 -4.60 14.79
C SER A 44 -15.94 -3.72 13.57
N HIS A 45 -15.01 -2.75 13.64
CA HIS A 45 -14.79 -1.77 12.59
C HIS A 45 -13.42 -1.95 11.93
N ILE A 46 -13.39 -1.89 10.59
CA ILE A 46 -12.14 -1.77 9.84
C ILE A 46 -11.76 -0.29 9.82
N ALA A 47 -10.59 0.02 10.38
CA ALA A 47 -10.07 1.38 10.50
C ALA A 47 -9.09 1.74 9.37
N GLY A 48 -8.43 0.75 8.78
CA GLY A 48 -7.49 0.95 7.69
C GLY A 48 -7.28 -0.30 6.86
N VAL A 49 -6.79 -0.11 5.64
CA VAL A 49 -6.45 -1.18 4.70
C VAL A 49 -5.13 -0.88 4.01
N ALA A 50 -4.42 -1.92 3.61
CA ALA A 50 -3.29 -1.83 2.70
C ALA A 50 -3.33 -2.98 1.70
N LEU A 51 -2.81 -2.74 0.49
CA LEU A 51 -2.58 -3.75 -0.54
C LEU A 51 -1.09 -3.85 -0.79
N THR A 52 -0.54 -5.07 -0.74
CA THR A 52 0.79 -5.35 -1.29
C THR A 52 0.68 -6.13 -2.59
N THR A 53 1.57 -5.82 -3.53
CA THR A 53 1.80 -6.58 -4.76
C THR A 53 3.26 -7.00 -4.82
N TYR A 54 3.66 -7.72 -5.87
CA TYR A 54 4.96 -8.38 -5.91
C TYR A 54 5.73 -7.99 -7.16
N GLU A 55 7.03 -7.74 -6.99
CA GLU A 55 7.98 -7.50 -8.06
C GLU A 55 9.12 -8.52 -7.95
N TRP A 56 9.37 -9.28 -9.00
CA TRP A 56 10.58 -10.10 -9.06
C TRP A 56 11.80 -9.23 -9.33
N SER A 57 12.86 -9.43 -8.56
CA SER A 57 14.15 -8.78 -8.77
C SER A 57 15.19 -9.84 -9.12
N ASP A 58 15.59 -9.88 -10.38
CA ASP A 58 16.67 -10.73 -10.87
C ASP A 58 18.01 -10.37 -10.20
N TRP A 59 18.29 -9.10 -10.00
CA TRP A 59 19.50 -8.63 -9.32
C TRP A 59 19.61 -9.11 -7.86
N ARG A 60 18.48 -9.31 -7.21
CA ARG A 60 18.41 -9.74 -5.80
C ARG A 60 18.04 -11.19 -5.63
N ASN A 61 17.72 -11.87 -6.75
CA ASN A 61 17.18 -13.22 -6.74
C ASN A 61 16.10 -13.39 -5.66
N GLY A 62 15.05 -12.58 -5.76
CA GLY A 62 13.97 -12.57 -4.80
C GLY A 62 12.89 -11.55 -5.10
N VAL A 63 11.92 -11.46 -4.22
CA VAL A 63 10.72 -10.65 -4.40
C VAL A 63 10.82 -9.35 -3.61
N VAL A 64 10.48 -8.25 -4.23
CA VAL A 64 10.24 -6.97 -3.56
C VAL A 64 8.73 -6.80 -3.42
N TRP A 65 8.27 -6.50 -2.22
CA TRP A 65 6.86 -6.19 -1.99
C TRP A 65 6.60 -4.71 -2.24
N TRP A 66 5.56 -4.42 -3.01
CA TRP A 66 5.08 -3.08 -3.22
C TRP A 66 3.85 -2.81 -2.37
N ILE A 67 3.88 -1.76 -1.56
CA ILE A 67 2.66 -1.22 -0.94
C ILE A 67 1.99 -0.34 -2.00
N GLN A 68 0.98 -0.91 -2.67
CA GLN A 68 0.27 -0.25 -3.77
C GLN A 68 -0.74 0.78 -3.28
N SER A 69 -1.40 0.49 -2.17
CA SER A 69 -2.36 1.39 -1.57
C SER A 69 -2.37 1.22 -0.07
N VAL A 70 -2.54 2.31 0.65
CA VAL A 70 -2.78 2.31 2.07
C VAL A 70 -3.71 3.45 2.43
N TYR A 71 -4.77 3.14 3.14
CA TYR A 71 -5.74 4.13 3.56
C TYR A 71 -6.21 3.88 4.99
N VAL A 72 -6.28 4.94 5.77
CA VAL A 72 -6.82 4.94 7.13
C VAL A 72 -7.99 5.90 7.16
N LEU A 73 -9.12 5.44 7.68
CA LEU A 73 -10.32 6.27 7.83
C LEU A 73 -10.01 7.55 8.64
N PRO A 74 -10.55 8.71 8.23
CA PRO A 74 -10.25 9.99 8.86
C PRO A 74 -10.38 9.99 10.38
N GLY A 75 -11.45 9.39 10.92
CA GLY A 75 -11.70 9.30 12.37
C GLY A 75 -10.70 8.42 13.15
N PHE A 76 -9.86 7.66 12.45
CA PHE A 76 -8.86 6.77 13.05
C PHE A 76 -7.42 7.20 12.77
N ARG A 77 -7.21 8.32 12.07
CA ARG A 77 -5.88 8.88 11.80
C ARG A 77 -5.22 9.40 13.08
N ARG A 78 -3.89 9.56 13.05
CA ARG A 78 -3.04 10.00 14.18
C ARG A 78 -3.06 9.07 15.40
N ARG A 79 -3.47 7.82 15.22
CA ARG A 79 -3.51 6.78 16.25
C ARG A 79 -2.49 5.67 16.02
N GLY A 80 -1.50 5.89 15.15
CA GLY A 80 -0.46 4.90 14.85
C GLY A 80 -0.90 3.74 13.96
N ILE A 81 -2.13 3.75 13.39
CA ILE A 81 -2.66 2.65 12.58
C ILE A 81 -1.80 2.42 11.35
N TYR A 82 -1.44 3.48 10.64
CA TYR A 82 -0.55 3.36 9.48
C TYR A 82 0.79 2.71 9.85
N SER A 83 1.43 3.22 10.89
CA SER A 83 2.72 2.69 11.37
C SER A 83 2.59 1.24 11.82
N GLY A 84 1.46 0.86 12.42
CA GLY A 84 1.17 -0.52 12.80
C GLY A 84 1.01 -1.44 11.58
N ILE A 85 0.28 -1.02 10.55
CA ILE A 85 0.15 -1.78 9.29
C ILE A 85 1.53 -1.97 8.66
N TYR A 86 2.32 -0.90 8.55
CA TYR A 86 3.65 -0.95 7.98
C TYR A 86 4.58 -1.88 8.77
N ALA A 87 4.61 -1.75 10.10
CA ALA A 87 5.43 -2.60 10.96
C ALA A 87 5.05 -4.09 10.83
N PHE A 88 3.76 -4.38 10.71
CA PHE A 88 3.27 -5.74 10.49
C PHE A 88 3.73 -6.30 9.14
N ILE A 89 3.54 -5.54 8.05
CA ILE A 89 3.98 -5.94 6.70
C ILE A 89 5.50 -6.12 6.68
N ARG A 90 6.25 -5.22 7.30
CA ARG A 90 7.69 -5.29 7.41
C ARG A 90 8.14 -6.54 8.17
N GLY A 91 7.53 -6.85 9.29
CA GLY A 91 7.82 -8.06 10.06
C GLY A 91 7.58 -9.34 9.25
N LEU A 92 6.52 -9.39 8.45
CA LEU A 92 6.26 -10.49 7.53
C LEU A 92 7.34 -10.59 6.43
N ALA A 93 7.78 -9.46 5.88
CA ALA A 93 8.83 -9.41 4.88
C ALA A 93 10.17 -9.87 5.45
N GLU A 94 10.53 -9.42 6.64
CA GLU A 94 11.77 -9.80 7.34
C GLU A 94 11.81 -11.30 7.67
N SER A 95 10.66 -11.88 8.00
CA SER A 95 10.56 -13.32 8.30
C SER A 95 10.53 -14.22 7.05
N ASN A 96 10.38 -13.66 5.86
CA ASN A 96 10.32 -14.42 4.61
C ASN A 96 11.64 -14.31 3.83
N PRO A 97 12.45 -15.38 3.75
CA PRO A 97 13.77 -15.34 3.10
C PRO A 97 13.72 -15.08 1.59
N ALA A 98 12.56 -15.22 0.94
CA ALA A 98 12.39 -14.90 -0.47
C ALA A 98 12.16 -13.40 -0.71
N VAL A 99 11.82 -12.63 0.33
CA VAL A 99 11.55 -11.19 0.24
C VAL A 99 12.84 -10.40 0.44
N ARG A 100 13.10 -9.45 -0.45
CA ARG A 100 14.32 -8.64 -0.46
C ARG A 100 14.10 -7.20 -0.04
N GLY A 101 12.87 -6.77 0.10
CA GLY A 101 12.55 -5.41 0.54
C GLY A 101 11.11 -5.02 0.30
N ILE A 102 10.81 -3.80 0.69
CA ILE A 102 9.50 -3.17 0.48
C ILE A 102 9.73 -1.87 -0.28
N ARG A 103 8.86 -1.61 -1.25
CA ARG A 103 8.79 -0.37 -2.01
C ARG A 103 7.39 0.22 -1.96
N LEU A 104 7.30 1.50 -2.15
CA LEU A 104 6.06 2.25 -2.43
C LEU A 104 6.40 3.48 -3.26
N TYR A 105 5.40 4.07 -3.88
CA TYR A 105 5.51 5.42 -4.41
C TYR A 105 4.53 6.35 -3.71
N VAL A 106 4.86 7.62 -3.69
CA VAL A 106 4.08 8.66 -3.03
C VAL A 106 4.01 9.88 -3.94
N ASP A 107 2.86 10.53 -3.99
CA ASP A 107 2.73 11.81 -4.69
C ASP A 107 3.73 12.82 -4.08
N ARG A 108 4.48 13.51 -4.93
CA ARG A 108 5.48 14.51 -4.52
C ARG A 108 4.88 15.64 -3.69
N ARG A 109 3.59 15.90 -3.84
CA ARG A 109 2.84 16.92 -3.08
C ARG A 109 2.45 16.42 -1.68
N ASN A 110 2.45 15.10 -1.45
CA ASN A 110 2.09 14.51 -0.16
C ASN A 110 3.30 14.49 0.79
N THR A 111 3.72 15.65 1.23
CA THR A 111 4.87 15.82 2.13
C THR A 111 4.66 15.14 3.47
N THR A 112 3.43 15.12 3.98
CA THR A 112 3.08 14.44 5.23
C THR A 112 3.37 12.93 5.16
N ALA A 113 3.00 12.27 4.06
CA ALA A 113 3.30 10.86 3.88
C ALA A 113 4.81 10.61 3.73
N GLN A 114 5.51 11.48 3.00
CA GLN A 114 6.97 11.40 2.84
C GLN A 114 7.71 11.48 4.17
N GLU A 115 7.29 12.38 5.07
CA GLU A 115 7.85 12.46 6.43
C GLU A 115 7.61 11.19 7.24
N VAL A 116 6.44 10.57 7.10
CA VAL A 116 6.14 9.29 7.76
C VAL A 116 7.07 8.19 7.23
N TYR A 117 7.21 8.07 5.91
CA TYR A 117 8.09 7.05 5.31
C TYR A 117 9.55 7.23 5.70
N THR A 118 10.04 8.47 5.72
CA THR A 118 11.40 8.78 6.18
C THR A 118 11.62 8.37 7.63
N ARG A 119 10.67 8.68 8.53
CA ARG A 119 10.73 8.25 9.93
C ARG A 119 10.68 6.73 10.11
N LEU A 120 10.07 6.01 9.19
CA LEU A 120 10.05 4.55 9.15
C LEU A 120 11.32 3.94 8.53
N GLY A 121 12.30 4.78 8.16
CA GLY A 121 13.59 4.35 7.62
C GLY A 121 13.59 4.05 6.12
N MET A 122 12.57 4.51 5.38
CA MET A 122 12.55 4.39 3.92
C MET A 122 13.32 5.54 3.27
N ASN A 123 13.94 5.27 2.12
CA ASN A 123 14.68 6.26 1.33
C ASN A 123 13.97 6.52 -0.01
N GLY A 124 13.62 7.78 -0.27
CA GLY A 124 12.94 8.20 -1.50
C GLY A 124 13.84 8.96 -2.51
N GLU A 125 15.17 8.94 -2.34
CA GLU A 125 16.06 9.80 -3.11
C GLU A 125 16.54 9.23 -4.45
N HIS A 126 16.44 7.89 -4.67
CA HIS A 126 17.11 7.23 -5.78
C HIS A 126 16.29 7.07 -7.06
N TYR A 127 14.96 6.98 -6.95
CA TYR A 127 14.11 6.61 -8.08
C TYR A 127 13.02 7.62 -8.38
N GLN A 128 12.72 7.77 -9.66
CA GLN A 128 11.54 8.48 -10.16
C GLN A 128 10.64 7.48 -10.89
N VAL A 129 9.33 7.68 -10.80
CA VAL A 129 8.36 6.91 -11.57
C VAL A 129 8.10 7.63 -12.88
N PHE A 130 8.17 6.88 -13.99
CA PHE A 130 7.71 7.31 -15.31
C PHE A 130 6.51 6.45 -15.66
N GLU A 131 5.44 7.07 -16.10
CA GLU A 131 4.18 6.39 -16.38
C GLU A 131 3.73 6.61 -17.82
N TRP A 132 3.25 5.56 -18.42
CA TRP A 132 2.44 5.62 -19.63
C TRP A 132 1.19 4.77 -19.38
N MET A 133 0.03 5.40 -19.27
CA MET A 133 -1.26 4.75 -19.01
C MET A 133 -2.07 4.72 -20.29
N LYS A 134 -2.85 3.63 -20.48
CA LYS A 134 -3.71 3.43 -21.63
C LYS A 134 -5.10 4.01 -21.41
#